data_a73368dfa317f389e5a6aebb46030902
#
_entry.id   a73368dfa317f389e5a6aebb46030902
#
_cell.length_a   1.000
_cell.length_b   1.000
_cell.length_c   1.000
_cell.angle_alpha   90.00
_cell.angle_beta   90.00
_cell.angle_gamma   90.00
#
_symmetry.space_group_name_H-M   'P 1'
#
loop_
_entity.id
_entity.type
_entity.pdbx_description
1 polymer ?
#
loop_
_entity_poly.entity_id
_entity_poly.type
_entity_poly.pdbx_seq_one_letter_code
_entity_poly.pdbx_strand_id
1 'polypeptide(L)'
;FFGVVGRRLVHAADEYYLQAGRVFPAAEVYEGFEMCEDGVGMARAFEGEFQGADRERSRTSGFFASVEGAPALGFRAPRTDGGTPVTVGAHPDAPVAVLTGELGGLVLAPLLAGLGRDDLRVVPVKNRFFGGNVAVTGLLVGEDLGRVLADQPTGHRYLLPDVCLSGGRFLDGTV
;
A
#
# COMPACT_ATOMS: atom_id res chain seq x y z
N PHE A 1 28.07 10.12 -10.28
CA PHE A 1 27.95 10.57 -8.87
C PHE A 1 28.48 9.51 -7.90
N PHE A 2 28.07 8.25 -8.00
CA PHE A 2 28.51 7.20 -7.08
C PHE A 2 30.05 7.08 -6.98
N GLY A 3 30.75 7.14 -8.13
CA GLY A 3 32.23 7.05 -8.19
C GLY A 3 32.96 8.22 -7.51
N VAL A 4 32.26 9.33 -7.22
CA VAL A 4 32.84 10.54 -6.61
C VAL A 4 32.49 10.62 -5.11
N VAL A 5 31.25 10.25 -4.74
CA VAL A 5 30.70 10.48 -3.41
C VAL A 5 30.63 9.20 -2.57
N GLY A 6 30.77 8.03 -3.22
CA GLY A 6 30.73 6.71 -2.57
C GLY A 6 29.33 6.28 -2.13
N ARG A 7 28.30 7.06 -2.45
CA ARG A 7 26.88 6.72 -2.19
C ARG A 7 25.98 7.19 -3.32
N ARG A 8 24.76 6.66 -3.38
CA ARG A 8 23.75 7.07 -4.36
C ARG A 8 23.00 8.29 -3.86
N LEU A 9 23.01 9.36 -4.64
CA LEU A 9 22.32 10.62 -4.32
C LEU A 9 21.01 10.79 -5.09
N VAL A 10 20.76 9.94 -6.11
CA VAL A 10 19.58 10.03 -6.97
C VAL A 10 18.97 8.64 -7.06
N HIS A 11 17.71 8.54 -6.68
CA HIS A 11 16.90 7.33 -6.78
C HIS A 11 15.64 7.66 -7.59
N ALA A 12 15.18 6.70 -8.40
CA ALA A 12 13.86 6.79 -9.00
C ALA A 12 12.82 6.24 -8.02
N ALA A 13 11.66 6.89 -7.93
CA ALA A 13 10.54 6.35 -7.17
C ALA A 13 10.03 5.04 -7.80
N ASP A 14 9.44 4.18 -6.97
CA ASP A 14 8.97 2.85 -7.35
C ASP A 14 7.95 2.90 -8.49
N GLU A 15 7.14 3.95 -8.56
CA GLU A 15 6.16 4.15 -9.60
C GLU A 15 6.79 4.15 -11.00
N TYR A 16 8.00 4.71 -11.18
CA TYR A 16 8.70 4.71 -12.47
C TYR A 16 9.11 3.31 -12.89
N TYR A 17 9.54 2.46 -11.95
CA TYR A 17 9.83 1.05 -12.24
C TYR A 17 8.57 0.31 -12.66
N LEU A 18 7.45 0.51 -11.95
CA LEU A 18 6.16 -0.10 -12.25
C LEU A 18 5.63 0.33 -13.62
N GLN A 19 5.66 1.64 -13.92
CA GLN A 19 5.21 2.17 -15.20
C GLN A 19 6.09 1.70 -16.37
N ALA A 20 7.39 1.55 -16.14
CA ALA A 20 8.34 1.08 -17.15
C ALA A 20 8.38 -0.46 -17.28
N GLY A 21 7.63 -1.20 -16.46
CA GLY A 21 7.69 -2.66 -16.40
C GLY A 21 9.09 -3.18 -16.03
N ARG A 22 9.81 -2.44 -15.18
CA ARG A 22 11.16 -2.78 -14.75
C ARG A 22 11.15 -3.44 -13.38
N VAL A 23 12.09 -4.36 -13.19
CA VAL A 23 12.34 -4.98 -11.88
C VAL A 23 12.92 -3.93 -10.93
N PHE A 24 12.45 -3.93 -9.69
CA PHE A 24 13.01 -3.09 -8.64
C PHE A 24 14.49 -3.44 -8.38
N PRO A 25 15.32 -2.44 -8.07
CA PRO A 25 16.68 -2.69 -7.60
C PRO A 25 16.72 -3.63 -6.40
N ALA A 26 17.87 -4.27 -6.18
CA ALA A 26 18.09 -5.06 -4.98
C ALA A 26 18.08 -4.17 -3.71
N ALA A 27 17.77 -4.74 -2.56
CA ALA A 27 17.57 -4.02 -1.29
C ALA A 27 18.77 -3.14 -0.91
N GLU A 28 19.98 -3.61 -1.20
CA GLU A 28 21.24 -2.90 -0.89
C GLU A 28 21.38 -1.56 -1.63
N VAL A 29 20.67 -1.41 -2.77
CA VAL A 29 20.68 -0.18 -3.56
C VAL A 29 20.04 0.98 -2.81
N TYR A 30 19.09 0.66 -1.92
CA TYR A 30 18.30 1.66 -1.19
C TYR A 30 18.94 2.12 0.13
N GLU A 31 20.18 1.66 0.42
CA GLU A 31 21.02 2.13 1.54
C GLU A 31 20.27 2.22 2.90
N GLY A 32 19.42 1.23 3.19
CA GLY A 32 18.63 1.19 4.42
C GLY A 32 17.21 1.71 4.30
N PHE A 33 16.75 2.05 3.09
CA PHE A 33 15.39 2.52 2.81
C PHE A 33 15.03 3.86 3.49
N GLU A 34 16.01 4.75 3.61
CA GLU A 34 15.83 6.08 4.22
C GLU A 34 14.75 6.93 3.52
N MET A 35 14.52 6.71 2.22
CA MET A 35 13.54 7.43 1.40
C MET A 35 12.26 6.60 1.13
N CYS A 36 11.99 5.58 1.93
CA CYS A 36 10.83 4.70 1.74
C CYS A 36 9.50 5.46 1.78
N GLU A 37 9.40 6.46 2.67
CA GLU A 37 8.20 7.30 2.81
C GLU A 37 7.95 8.18 1.58
N ASP A 38 8.99 8.46 0.79
CA ASP A 38 8.90 9.21 -0.47
C ASP A 38 8.62 8.30 -1.68
N GLY A 39 8.30 7.02 -1.43
CA GLY A 39 8.01 6.05 -2.48
C GLY A 39 9.24 5.48 -3.18
N VAL A 40 10.42 5.58 -2.55
CA VAL A 40 11.67 5.01 -3.06
C VAL A 40 12.02 3.73 -2.30
N GLY A 41 11.91 2.58 -2.96
CA GLY A 41 12.17 1.28 -2.37
C GLY A 41 11.06 0.74 -1.46
N MET A 42 9.90 1.41 -1.42
CA MET A 42 8.74 0.98 -0.62
C MET A 42 8.26 -0.41 -1.02
N ALA A 43 8.17 -0.68 -2.32
CA ALA A 43 7.75 -1.98 -2.84
C ALA A 43 8.74 -3.08 -2.43
N ARG A 44 10.04 -2.82 -2.52
CA ARG A 44 11.08 -3.77 -2.11
C ARG A 44 11.10 -4.01 -0.60
N ALA A 45 10.90 -2.96 0.21
CA ALA A 45 10.76 -3.09 1.66
C ALA A 45 9.55 -3.95 2.02
N PHE A 46 8.40 -3.68 1.38
CA PHE A 46 7.17 -4.45 1.57
C PHE A 46 7.35 -5.94 1.18
N GLU A 47 7.99 -6.23 0.05
CA GLU A 47 8.31 -7.60 -0.35
C GLU A 47 9.14 -8.32 0.71
N GLY A 48 10.16 -7.65 1.28
CA GLY A 48 10.98 -8.19 2.35
C GLY A 48 10.18 -8.50 3.62
N GLU A 49 9.33 -7.57 4.06
CA GLU A 49 8.44 -7.77 5.20
C GLU A 49 7.46 -8.91 4.98
N PHE A 50 6.86 -8.97 3.79
CA PHE A 50 5.91 -10.03 3.41
C PHE A 50 6.56 -11.41 3.44
N GLN A 51 7.82 -11.53 3.00
CA GLN A 51 8.61 -12.75 3.02
C GLN A 51 9.20 -13.07 4.40
N GLY A 52 8.97 -12.21 5.40
CA GLY A 52 9.45 -12.39 6.77
C GLY A 52 10.91 -12.02 7.00
N ALA A 53 11.55 -11.32 6.05
CA ALA A 53 12.95 -10.93 6.14
C ALA A 53 13.21 -9.80 7.15
N ASP A 54 12.21 -9.02 7.55
CA ASP A 54 12.42 -7.83 8.40
C ASP A 54 11.23 -7.56 9.34
N ARG A 55 11.11 -8.36 10.41
CA ARG A 55 10.04 -8.17 11.41
C ARG A 55 10.18 -6.91 12.27
N GLU A 56 11.37 -6.28 12.30
CA GLU A 56 11.62 -5.10 13.14
C GLU A 56 11.21 -3.78 12.48
N ARG A 57 11.16 -3.70 11.14
CA ARG A 57 10.79 -2.48 10.41
C ARG A 57 9.29 -2.23 10.26
N SER A 58 8.45 -3.20 10.57
CA SER A 58 6.98 -3.15 10.46
C SER A 58 6.30 -2.04 11.29
N ARG A 59 7.07 -1.18 11.97
CA ARG A 59 6.58 -0.15 12.89
C ARG A 59 6.85 1.29 12.45
N THR A 60 7.27 1.51 11.21
CA THR A 60 7.48 2.88 10.73
C THR A 60 6.16 3.64 10.62
N SER A 61 6.15 4.83 11.21
CA SER A 61 5.03 5.78 11.15
C SER A 61 4.76 6.19 9.69
N GLY A 62 3.52 6.53 9.40
CA GLY A 62 2.99 6.67 8.07
C GLY A 62 3.65 7.66 7.13
N PHE A 63 3.44 7.43 5.87
CA PHE A 63 3.89 8.14 4.69
C PHE A 63 3.86 9.69 4.78
N PHE A 64 2.95 10.25 5.55
CA PHE A 64 2.81 11.71 5.67
C PHE A 64 3.46 12.32 6.92
N ALA A 65 4.15 11.55 7.74
CA ALA A 65 4.77 12.08 8.96
C ALA A 65 5.94 13.04 8.66
N SER A 66 6.59 12.88 7.50
CA SER A 66 7.75 13.68 7.06
C SER A 66 7.41 14.79 6.07
N VAL A 67 6.16 14.90 5.61
CA VAL A 67 5.76 15.95 4.66
C VAL A 67 5.72 17.29 5.37
N GLU A 68 6.46 18.27 4.87
CA GLU A 68 6.48 19.64 5.39
C GLU A 68 5.06 20.24 5.39
N GLY A 69 4.61 20.68 6.57
CA GLY A 69 3.24 21.16 6.76
C GLY A 69 2.20 20.09 7.11
N ALA A 70 2.59 18.81 7.17
CA ALA A 70 1.71 17.76 7.68
C ALA A 70 1.42 17.96 9.18
N PRO A 71 0.24 17.56 9.69
CA PRO A 71 -0.03 17.57 11.11
C PRO A 71 1.03 16.75 11.87
N ALA A 72 1.45 17.24 13.05
CA ALA A 72 2.50 16.60 13.86
C ALA A 72 2.23 15.12 14.22
N LEU A 73 0.97 14.70 14.16
CA LEU A 73 0.53 13.32 14.40
C LEU A 73 0.34 12.50 13.10
N GLY A 74 0.70 13.06 11.94
CA GLY A 74 0.48 12.45 10.64
C GLY A 74 -1.02 12.33 10.28
N PHE A 75 -1.29 11.88 9.05
CA PHE A 75 -2.65 11.56 8.58
C PHE A 75 -3.06 10.11 8.92
N ARG A 76 -2.23 9.36 9.64
CA ARG A 76 -2.57 8.02 10.11
C ARG A 76 -3.23 8.08 11.47
N ALA A 77 -4.35 7.39 11.59
CA ALA A 77 -4.81 6.94 12.87
C ALA A 77 -3.69 6.07 13.50
N PRO A 78 -3.37 6.23 14.80
CA PRO A 78 -2.46 5.31 15.45
C PRO A 78 -2.98 3.89 15.19
N ARG A 79 -2.11 3.00 14.68
CA ARG A 79 -2.43 1.58 14.65
C ARG A 79 -2.76 1.18 16.07
N THR A 80 -4.01 0.94 16.33
CA THR A 80 -4.42 0.22 17.52
C THR A 80 -3.90 -1.19 17.32
N ASP A 81 -2.88 -1.58 18.07
CA ASP A 81 -2.46 -2.97 18.17
C ASP A 81 -3.72 -3.80 18.47
N GLY A 82 -4.18 -4.57 17.50
CA GLY A 82 -5.37 -5.38 17.64
C GLY A 82 -6.63 -4.91 16.89
N GLY A 83 -6.48 -4.12 15.82
CA GLY A 83 -7.60 -3.84 14.93
C GLY A 83 -8.21 -5.13 14.41
N THR A 84 -9.30 -5.56 15.04
CA THR A 84 -10.09 -6.70 14.56
C THR A 84 -10.62 -6.31 13.18
N PRO A 85 -10.33 -7.08 12.12
CA PRO A 85 -10.91 -6.80 10.83
C PRO A 85 -12.42 -6.79 10.97
N VAL A 86 -13.07 -5.69 10.61
CA VAL A 86 -14.53 -5.62 10.61
C VAL A 86 -15.02 -6.57 9.52
N THR A 87 -15.38 -7.78 9.94
CA THR A 87 -15.97 -8.78 9.06
C THR A 87 -17.47 -8.48 8.97
N VAL A 88 -17.87 -7.76 7.94
CA VAL A 88 -19.29 -7.56 7.67
C VAL A 88 -19.85 -8.84 7.04
N GLY A 89 -20.36 -9.74 7.88
CA GLY A 89 -21.22 -10.84 7.48
C GLY A 89 -20.63 -11.99 6.65
N ALA A 90 -19.34 -11.97 6.30
CA ALA A 90 -18.74 -13.06 5.53
C ALA A 90 -18.27 -14.20 6.43
N HIS A 91 -18.48 -15.45 5.98
CA HIS A 91 -17.99 -16.64 6.67
C HIS A 91 -16.45 -16.60 6.80
N PRO A 92 -15.86 -17.14 7.92
CA PRO A 92 -14.41 -17.18 8.11
C PRO A 92 -13.62 -17.78 6.95
N ASP A 93 -14.19 -18.76 6.27
CA ASP A 93 -13.60 -19.46 5.11
C ASP A 93 -13.97 -18.83 3.75
N ALA A 94 -14.63 -17.66 3.75
CA ALA A 94 -15.00 -16.99 2.51
C ALA A 94 -13.76 -16.51 1.74
N PRO A 95 -13.81 -16.51 0.39
CA PRO A 95 -12.71 -15.96 -0.41
C PRO A 95 -12.36 -14.53 -0.03
N VAL A 96 -11.08 -14.22 -0.09
CA VAL A 96 -10.52 -12.93 0.34
C VAL A 96 -10.10 -12.10 -0.86
N ALA A 97 -10.52 -10.84 -0.88
CA ALA A 97 -10.09 -9.86 -1.86
C ALA A 97 -9.38 -8.69 -1.16
N VAL A 98 -8.20 -8.34 -1.62
CA VAL A 98 -7.43 -7.20 -1.12
C VAL A 98 -7.67 -6.00 -2.02
N LEU A 99 -8.31 -4.97 -1.47
CA LEU A 99 -8.53 -3.69 -2.15
C LEU A 99 -7.24 -2.87 -2.08
N THR A 100 -6.82 -2.28 -3.21
CA THR A 100 -5.57 -1.51 -3.26
C THR A 100 -5.61 -0.54 -4.44
N GLY A 101 -4.76 0.48 -4.45
CA GLY A 101 -4.55 1.31 -5.64
C GLY A 101 -3.92 0.51 -6.79
N GLU A 102 -4.01 1.03 -8.00
CA GLU A 102 -3.52 0.32 -9.20
C GLU A 102 -2.03 -0.04 -9.09
N LEU A 103 -1.17 0.84 -8.57
CA LEU A 103 0.25 0.55 -8.35
C LEU A 103 0.46 -0.51 -7.26
N GLY A 104 -0.29 -0.44 -6.16
CA GLY A 104 -0.26 -1.47 -5.11
C GLY A 104 -0.67 -2.84 -5.63
N GLY A 105 -1.62 -2.87 -6.58
CA GLY A 105 -2.04 -4.10 -7.26
C GLY A 105 -0.90 -4.79 -8.02
N LEU A 106 -0.05 -4.02 -8.68
CA LEU A 106 1.12 -4.56 -9.40
C LEU A 106 2.15 -5.19 -8.46
N VAL A 107 2.28 -4.67 -7.24
CA VAL A 107 3.18 -5.23 -6.21
C VAL A 107 2.57 -6.44 -5.53
N LEU A 108 1.28 -6.35 -5.13
CA LEU A 108 0.62 -7.39 -4.35
C LEU A 108 0.28 -8.65 -5.16
N ALA A 109 -0.11 -8.50 -6.42
CA ALA A 109 -0.58 -9.64 -7.22
C ALA A 109 0.45 -10.78 -7.31
N PRO A 110 1.73 -10.54 -7.66
CA PRO A 110 2.73 -11.61 -7.69
C PRO A 110 3.02 -12.20 -6.31
N LEU A 111 2.98 -11.40 -5.25
CA LEU A 111 3.23 -11.87 -3.88
C LEU A 111 2.11 -12.81 -3.40
N LEU A 112 0.85 -12.43 -3.63
CA LEU A 112 -0.28 -13.29 -3.26
C LEU A 112 -0.35 -14.56 -4.11
N ALA A 113 -0.03 -14.48 -5.41
CA ALA A 113 0.07 -15.67 -6.27
C ALA A 113 1.12 -16.66 -5.75
N GLY A 114 2.23 -16.17 -5.19
CA GLY A 114 3.27 -16.98 -4.57
C GLY A 114 2.82 -17.79 -3.34
N LEU A 115 1.69 -17.42 -2.71
CA LEU A 115 1.12 -18.18 -1.59
C LEU A 115 0.42 -19.48 -2.02
N GLY A 116 0.15 -19.69 -3.31
CA GLY A 116 -0.54 -20.88 -3.83
C GLY A 116 -1.96 -21.05 -3.30
N ARG A 117 -2.66 -19.93 -3.02
CA ARG A 117 -4.04 -19.90 -2.52
C ARG A 117 -4.99 -19.36 -3.56
N ASP A 118 -5.94 -20.19 -4.01
CA ASP A 118 -6.95 -19.83 -5.03
C ASP A 118 -8.07 -18.95 -4.46
N ASP A 119 -8.20 -18.86 -3.14
CA ASP A 119 -9.19 -18.05 -2.44
C ASP A 119 -8.76 -16.60 -2.22
N LEU A 120 -7.54 -16.23 -2.66
CA LEU A 120 -7.00 -14.87 -2.56
C LEU A 120 -6.99 -14.16 -3.90
N ARG A 121 -7.42 -12.90 -3.94
CA ARG A 121 -7.29 -12.05 -5.12
C ARG A 121 -7.03 -10.59 -4.77
N VAL A 122 -6.45 -9.87 -5.70
CA VAL A 122 -6.27 -8.42 -5.63
C VAL A 122 -7.37 -7.75 -6.42
N VAL A 123 -7.91 -6.67 -5.88
CA VAL A 123 -8.90 -5.81 -6.55
C VAL A 123 -8.32 -4.40 -6.63
N PRO A 124 -7.71 -4.03 -7.77
CA PRO A 124 -7.24 -2.67 -7.98
C PRO A 124 -8.42 -1.69 -8.05
N VAL A 125 -8.31 -0.61 -7.31
CA VAL A 125 -9.30 0.48 -7.25
C VAL A 125 -8.72 1.68 -7.99
N LYS A 126 -9.37 2.08 -9.08
CA LYS A 126 -9.01 3.29 -9.80
C LYS A 126 -9.52 4.51 -9.05
N ASN A 127 -8.60 5.42 -8.72
CA ASN A 127 -8.91 6.67 -8.06
C ASN A 127 -9.49 7.66 -9.08
N ARG A 128 -10.80 7.84 -9.08
CA ARG A 128 -11.50 8.81 -9.93
C ARG A 128 -11.70 10.15 -9.23
N PHE A 129 -11.78 10.13 -7.91
CA PHE A 129 -11.96 11.32 -7.08
C PHE A 129 -10.87 12.37 -7.35
N PHE A 130 -9.60 11.93 -7.49
CA PHE A 130 -8.48 12.79 -7.85
C PHE A 130 -8.19 12.84 -9.36
N GLY A 131 -9.18 12.58 -10.21
CA GLY A 131 -9.05 12.72 -11.66
C GLY A 131 -8.47 11.52 -12.41
N GLY A 132 -8.22 10.38 -11.73
CA GLY A 132 -7.83 9.13 -12.37
C GLY A 132 -6.33 8.96 -12.68
N ASN A 133 -5.50 9.92 -12.30
CA ASN A 133 -4.04 9.87 -12.45
C ASN A 133 -3.29 9.56 -11.14
N VAL A 134 -4.01 9.37 -10.04
CA VAL A 134 -3.48 8.96 -8.75
C VAL A 134 -3.72 7.46 -8.58
N ALA A 135 -2.64 6.68 -8.44
CA ALA A 135 -2.73 5.22 -8.44
C ALA A 135 -2.24 4.58 -7.13
N VAL A 136 -1.91 5.41 -6.12
CA VAL A 136 -1.40 4.95 -4.82
C VAL A 136 -2.54 4.56 -3.87
N THR A 137 -2.29 3.56 -3.05
CA THR A 137 -3.27 3.00 -2.10
C THR A 137 -3.67 4.00 -1.01
N GLY A 138 -2.73 4.79 -0.51
CA GLY A 138 -2.97 5.72 0.60
C GLY A 138 -3.92 6.88 0.28
N LEU A 139 -4.21 7.12 -1.00
CA LEU A 139 -5.14 8.17 -1.45
C LEU A 139 -6.47 7.60 -1.97
N LEU A 140 -6.79 6.35 -1.69
CA LEU A 140 -8.11 5.79 -1.96
C LEU A 140 -9.16 6.49 -1.10
N VAL A 141 -10.33 6.72 -1.70
CA VAL A 141 -11.47 7.36 -1.04
C VAL A 141 -12.68 6.42 -1.00
N GLY A 142 -13.61 6.67 -0.08
CA GLY A 142 -14.76 5.81 0.11
C GLY A 142 -15.69 5.76 -1.10
N GLU A 143 -15.86 6.88 -1.83
CA GLU A 143 -16.63 6.90 -3.08
C GLU A 143 -16.10 5.93 -4.11
N ASP A 144 -14.77 5.90 -4.34
CA ASP A 144 -14.15 5.00 -5.31
C ASP A 144 -14.23 3.54 -4.87
N LEU A 145 -14.05 3.28 -3.57
CA LEU A 145 -14.20 1.95 -2.98
C LEU A 145 -15.64 1.45 -3.10
N GLY A 146 -16.62 2.28 -2.73
CA GLY A 146 -18.05 1.93 -2.85
C GLY A 146 -18.44 1.56 -4.26
N ARG A 147 -17.96 2.33 -5.24
CA ARG A 147 -18.19 2.06 -6.67
C ARG A 147 -17.61 0.71 -7.09
N VAL A 148 -16.39 0.38 -6.68
CA VAL A 148 -15.76 -0.91 -7.03
C VAL A 148 -16.44 -2.05 -6.31
N LEU A 149 -16.78 -1.90 -5.03
CA LEU A 149 -17.43 -2.93 -4.23
C LEU A 149 -18.84 -3.28 -4.71
N ALA A 150 -19.56 -2.31 -5.30
CA ALA A 150 -20.90 -2.57 -5.86
C ALA A 150 -20.90 -3.66 -6.94
N ASP A 151 -19.81 -3.80 -7.66
CA ASP A 151 -19.65 -4.80 -8.74
C ASP A 151 -18.97 -6.10 -8.24
N GLN A 152 -18.66 -6.20 -6.95
CA GLN A 152 -17.97 -7.36 -6.40
C GLN A 152 -18.94 -8.41 -5.82
N PRO A 153 -18.55 -9.71 -5.80
CA PRO A 153 -19.37 -10.77 -5.23
C PRO A 153 -19.72 -10.51 -3.76
N THR A 154 -20.98 -10.70 -3.39
CA THR A 154 -21.41 -10.72 -1.99
C THR A 154 -20.90 -11.99 -1.30
N GLY A 155 -20.67 -11.91 0.01
CA GLY A 155 -20.17 -13.04 0.80
C GLY A 155 -18.66 -13.28 0.75
N HIS A 156 -17.91 -12.50 -0.03
CA HIS A 156 -16.44 -12.47 0.07
C HIS A 156 -15.98 -11.56 1.22
N ARG A 157 -14.77 -11.79 1.70
CA ARG A 157 -14.09 -10.93 2.66
C ARG A 157 -13.27 -9.89 1.89
N TYR A 158 -13.44 -8.61 2.22
CA TYR A 158 -12.69 -7.53 1.60
C TYR A 158 -11.74 -6.93 2.62
N LEU A 159 -10.43 -6.98 2.33
CA LEU A 159 -9.41 -6.36 3.15
C LEU A 159 -9.11 -4.98 2.58
N LEU A 160 -9.22 -3.97 3.43
CA LEU A 160 -8.89 -2.59 3.11
C LEU A 160 -7.61 -2.20 3.85
N PRO A 161 -6.58 -1.71 3.16
CA PRO A 161 -5.41 -1.16 3.81
C PRO A 161 -5.77 0.07 4.66
N ASP A 162 -5.31 0.11 5.89
CA ASP A 162 -5.58 1.20 6.84
C ASP A 162 -4.90 2.52 6.43
N VAL A 163 -3.92 2.46 5.53
CA VAL A 163 -3.18 3.62 5.02
C VAL A 163 -4.07 4.66 4.34
N CYS A 164 -5.25 4.28 3.85
CA CYS A 164 -6.22 5.21 3.24
C CYS A 164 -7.16 5.87 4.25
N LEU A 165 -7.04 5.54 5.55
CA LEU A 165 -7.88 6.08 6.60
C LEU A 165 -7.10 7.05 7.50
N SER A 166 -7.72 8.17 7.82
CA SER A 166 -7.25 9.12 8.84
C SER A 166 -8.36 9.35 9.85
N GLY A 167 -8.11 9.00 11.11
CA GLY A 167 -9.13 9.07 12.16
C GLY A 167 -10.39 8.24 11.86
N GLY A 168 -10.25 7.12 11.15
CA GLY A 168 -11.36 6.25 10.76
C GLY A 168 -12.20 6.78 9.59
N ARG A 169 -11.72 7.79 8.88
CA ARG A 169 -12.38 8.39 7.71
C ARG A 169 -11.47 8.42 6.51
N PHE A 170 -12.07 8.36 5.33
CA PHE A 170 -11.39 8.62 4.06
C PHE A 170 -11.20 10.12 3.81
N LEU A 171 -10.36 10.46 2.85
CA LEU A 171 -10.08 11.86 2.49
C LEU A 171 -11.30 12.59 1.92
N ASP A 172 -12.27 11.89 1.35
CA ASP A 172 -13.56 12.44 0.93
C ASP A 172 -14.57 12.64 2.07
N GLY A 173 -14.17 12.32 3.31
CA GLY A 173 -14.98 12.44 4.52
C GLY A 173 -15.93 11.27 4.77
N THR A 174 -16.00 10.28 3.88
CA THR A 174 -16.79 9.06 4.10
C THR A 174 -16.19 8.19 5.22
N VAL A 175 -17.02 7.28 5.79
CA VAL A 175 -16.67 6.39 6.92
C VAL A 175 -16.71 4.95 6.47
#